data_8dc99381c0c18e246ac21211da907925
#
_entry.id   8dc99381c0c18e246ac21211da907925
#
_cell.length_a   1.000
_cell.length_b   1.000
_cell.length_c   1.000
_cell.angle_alpha   90.00
_cell.angle_beta   90.00
_cell.angle_gamma   90.00
#
_symmetry.space_group_name_H-M   'P 1'
#
loop_
_entity.id
_entity.type
_entity.pdbx_description
1 polymer ?
#
loop_
_entity_poly.entity_id
_entity_poly.type
_entity_poly.pdbx_seq_one_letter_code
_entity_poly.pdbx_strand_id
1 'polypeptide(L)'
;MTEISGGRGRHDDALRKTARREPSDLYRAVWRWHFYAGLLILPFLVTLALSGAIYLFKDEVDGIVHARFIRVAPSDTRLPPSQLIAAAEQAQPGKVVKITEPPSDDRSTEITIQPGTGGPMAVFVDQHDGRVLEVRPDRSTFAWTVRYLHSLRFFGATPRMWIEIVAGWTILLVLTGIYLWWPRGQQGGVVSVRGTPGRRVFWRDLHAITGLAVGGFILFLALTGLPWSSVWGAKVHSWANGTNFGYPAGLFVDVPMSAEHLDHVAKTSWTLEQAQIPMTHAPHAGMAPVGIDAAVACRTGRRG
;
A
#
# COMPACT_ATOMS: atom_id res chain seq x y z
N MET A 1 -41.45 64.30 36.73
CA MET A 1 -40.61 64.07 35.54
C MET A 1 -39.72 62.90 35.85
N THR A 2 -40.15 61.74 35.47
CA THR A 2 -39.45 60.45 35.82
C THR A 2 -39.01 59.78 34.54
N GLU A 3 -37.74 59.44 34.47
CA GLU A 3 -36.99 58.89 33.32
C GLU A 3 -37.59 57.59 32.76
N ILE A 4 -37.85 57.59 31.46
CA ILE A 4 -38.08 56.42 30.65
C ILE A 4 -36.90 56.32 29.66
N SER A 5 -35.72 55.91 30.14
CA SER A 5 -34.50 55.74 29.28
C SER A 5 -33.90 54.39 29.30
N GLY A 6 -34.45 53.37 30.01
CA GLY A 6 -33.81 52.05 30.19
C GLY A 6 -34.18 50.94 29.21
N GLY A 7 -35.15 51.16 28.29
CA GLY A 7 -35.74 50.09 27.51
C GLY A 7 -35.08 49.79 26.14
N ARG A 8 -34.53 50.78 25.48
CA ARG A 8 -33.97 50.63 24.11
C ARG A 8 -32.65 49.87 24.04
N GLY A 9 -31.75 50.08 25.00
CA GLY A 9 -30.43 49.42 24.99
C GLY A 9 -30.48 47.90 25.14
N ARG A 10 -31.44 47.38 25.94
CA ARG A 10 -31.61 45.93 26.11
C ARG A 10 -32.22 45.24 24.88
N HIS A 11 -33.07 45.94 24.15
CA HIS A 11 -33.71 45.40 22.95
C HIS A 11 -32.71 45.32 21.78
N ASP A 12 -31.86 46.33 21.63
CA ASP A 12 -30.79 46.35 20.62
C ASP A 12 -29.68 45.33 20.91
N ASP A 13 -29.35 45.08 22.18
CA ASP A 13 -28.43 44.03 22.57
C ASP A 13 -29.01 42.60 22.37
N ALA A 14 -30.31 42.43 22.57
CA ALA A 14 -31.00 41.18 22.28
C ALA A 14 -31.05 40.92 20.75
N LEU A 15 -31.30 41.94 19.93
CA LEU A 15 -31.28 41.84 18.47
C LEU A 15 -29.87 41.59 17.90
N ARG A 16 -28.84 42.17 18.52
CA ARG A 16 -27.43 41.88 18.16
C ARG A 16 -26.99 40.46 18.53
N LYS A 17 -27.47 39.89 19.62
CA LYS A 17 -27.19 38.52 20.06
C LYS A 17 -27.88 37.45 19.20
N THR A 18 -28.97 37.80 18.49
CA THR A 18 -29.72 36.87 17.64
C THR A 18 -29.33 36.92 16.17
N ALA A 19 -28.46 37.83 15.74
CA ALA A 19 -27.85 37.79 14.42
C ALA A 19 -26.87 36.64 14.35
N ARG A 20 -27.38 35.41 14.38
CA ARG A 20 -26.64 34.18 14.02
C ARG A 20 -26.18 34.38 12.59
N ARG A 21 -24.88 34.68 12.39
CA ARG A 21 -24.32 34.82 11.06
C ARG A 21 -24.74 33.62 10.23
N GLU A 22 -25.59 33.85 9.25
CA GLU A 22 -25.95 32.76 8.31
C GLU A 22 -24.70 32.21 7.67
N PRO A 23 -24.60 30.87 7.55
CA PRO A 23 -23.47 30.26 6.87
C PRO A 23 -23.39 30.79 5.44
N SER A 24 -22.20 31.20 5.00
CA SER A 24 -21.99 31.66 3.64
C SER A 24 -22.41 30.59 2.62
N ASP A 25 -22.79 31.00 1.43
CA ASP A 25 -23.18 30.09 0.35
C ASP A 25 -22.05 29.10 0.03
N LEU A 26 -20.80 29.55 0.09
CA LEU A 26 -19.63 28.70 -0.06
C LEU A 26 -19.56 27.62 1.02
N TYR A 27 -19.82 27.98 2.30
CA TYR A 27 -19.82 26.97 3.37
C TYR A 27 -20.90 25.91 3.15
N ARG A 28 -22.08 26.31 2.72
CA ARG A 28 -23.20 25.40 2.39
C ARG A 28 -22.86 24.49 1.22
N ALA A 29 -22.22 25.03 0.18
CA ALA A 29 -21.76 24.28 -0.98
C ALA A 29 -20.70 23.26 -0.58
N VAL A 30 -19.63 23.66 0.12
CA VAL A 30 -18.56 22.77 0.60
C VAL A 30 -19.12 21.68 1.51
N TRP A 31 -20.07 22.01 2.41
CA TRP A 31 -20.71 21.01 3.26
C TRP A 31 -21.44 19.94 2.46
N ARG A 32 -22.21 20.32 1.42
CA ARG A 32 -22.90 19.37 0.54
C ARG A 32 -21.90 18.48 -0.20
N TRP A 33 -20.87 19.08 -0.78
CA TRP A 33 -19.83 18.34 -1.49
C TRP A 33 -19.12 17.35 -0.56
N HIS A 34 -18.72 17.76 0.61
CA HIS A 34 -18.08 16.90 1.60
C HIS A 34 -18.99 15.72 1.99
N PHE A 35 -20.28 15.99 2.22
CA PHE A 35 -21.24 14.94 2.58
C PHE A 35 -21.43 13.91 1.47
N TYR A 36 -21.73 14.36 0.25
CA TYR A 36 -21.97 13.42 -0.86
C TYR A 36 -20.69 12.69 -1.30
N ALA A 37 -19.56 13.38 -1.35
CA ALA A 37 -18.28 12.77 -1.62
C ALA A 37 -17.91 11.74 -0.55
N GLY A 38 -18.12 12.07 0.74
CA GLY A 38 -17.91 11.14 1.84
C GLY A 38 -18.76 9.89 1.74
N LEU A 39 -20.05 10.04 1.42
CA LEU A 39 -20.96 8.91 1.26
C LEU A 39 -20.53 7.99 0.07
N LEU A 40 -20.10 8.59 -1.03
CA LEU A 40 -19.64 7.85 -2.21
C LEU A 40 -18.34 7.09 -1.95
N ILE A 41 -17.39 7.72 -1.25
CA ILE A 41 -16.04 7.19 -1.05
C ILE A 41 -15.95 6.25 0.17
N LEU A 42 -16.86 6.35 1.12
CA LEU A 42 -16.86 5.56 2.36
C LEU A 42 -16.68 4.05 2.13
N PRO A 43 -17.41 3.36 1.23
CA PRO A 43 -17.25 1.93 1.03
C PRO A 43 -15.83 1.58 0.55
N PHE A 44 -15.24 2.40 -0.30
CA PHE A 44 -13.87 2.20 -0.77
C PHE A 44 -12.85 2.41 0.36
N LEU A 45 -13.00 3.46 1.17
CA LEU A 45 -12.11 3.70 2.31
C LEU A 45 -12.17 2.57 3.33
N VAL A 46 -13.36 2.05 3.63
CA VAL A 46 -13.52 0.90 4.53
C VAL A 46 -12.84 -0.33 3.94
N THR A 47 -13.06 -0.63 2.67
CA THR A 47 -12.44 -1.77 1.99
C THR A 47 -10.91 -1.63 1.96
N LEU A 48 -10.40 -0.45 1.62
CA LEU A 48 -8.95 -0.18 1.58
C LEU A 48 -8.33 -0.28 2.98
N ALA A 49 -8.99 0.25 4.01
CA ALA A 49 -8.50 0.17 5.38
C ALA A 49 -8.45 -1.27 5.90
N LEU A 50 -9.53 -2.03 5.71
CA LEU A 50 -9.59 -3.44 6.15
C LEU A 50 -8.61 -4.32 5.38
N SER A 51 -8.58 -4.22 4.06
CA SER A 51 -7.66 -5.02 3.23
C SER A 51 -6.20 -4.64 3.48
N GLY A 52 -5.91 -3.36 3.70
CA GLY A 52 -4.56 -2.92 4.07
C GLY A 52 -4.13 -3.43 5.44
N ALA A 53 -5.03 -3.39 6.43
CA ALA A 53 -4.78 -3.93 7.77
C ALA A 53 -4.51 -5.45 7.74
N ILE A 54 -5.32 -6.21 7.00
CA ILE A 54 -5.09 -7.65 6.82
C ILE A 54 -3.75 -7.92 6.13
N TYR A 55 -3.43 -7.16 5.08
CA TYR A 55 -2.19 -7.35 4.33
C TYR A 55 -0.94 -6.98 5.14
N LEU A 56 -1.05 -6.13 6.14
CA LEU A 56 0.05 -5.81 7.06
C LEU A 56 0.54 -7.07 7.79
N PHE A 57 -0.37 -7.99 8.10
CA PHE A 57 -0.09 -9.27 8.76
C PHE A 57 -0.11 -10.46 7.78
N LYS A 58 0.32 -10.22 6.52
CA LYS A 58 0.27 -11.21 5.44
C LYS A 58 0.95 -12.54 5.77
N ASP A 59 2.10 -12.48 6.44
CA ASP A 59 2.91 -13.67 6.74
C ASP A 59 2.27 -14.52 7.85
N GLU A 60 1.67 -13.89 8.84
CA GLU A 60 0.93 -14.54 9.91
C GLU A 60 -0.38 -15.13 9.37
N VAL A 61 -1.10 -14.36 8.58
CA VAL A 61 -2.38 -14.79 7.99
C VAL A 61 -2.17 -15.97 7.05
N ASP A 62 -1.24 -15.88 6.11
CA ASP A 62 -0.91 -16.99 5.21
C ASP A 62 -0.36 -18.20 5.98
N GLY A 63 0.44 -17.97 7.03
CA GLY A 63 0.93 -19.03 7.92
C GLY A 63 -0.16 -19.76 8.71
N ILE A 64 -1.34 -19.17 8.89
CA ILE A 64 -2.52 -19.81 9.50
C ILE A 64 -3.38 -20.46 8.42
N VAL A 65 -3.76 -19.70 7.39
CA VAL A 65 -4.68 -20.14 6.33
C VAL A 65 -4.08 -21.27 5.50
N HIS A 66 -2.78 -21.20 5.26
CA HIS A 66 -2.03 -22.11 4.40
C HIS A 66 -0.97 -22.92 5.17
N ALA A 67 -1.21 -23.17 6.48
CA ALA A 67 -0.28 -23.86 7.36
C ALA A 67 0.25 -25.18 6.77
N ARG A 68 -0.59 -25.94 6.05
CA ARG A 68 -0.23 -27.25 5.47
C ARG A 68 0.96 -27.25 4.52
N PHE A 69 1.25 -26.13 3.85
CA PHE A 69 2.37 -26.02 2.91
C PHE A 69 3.33 -24.86 3.21
N ILE A 70 2.95 -23.95 4.08
CA ILE A 70 3.84 -22.87 4.53
C ILE A 70 4.65 -23.30 5.76
N ARG A 71 4.04 -24.12 6.67
CA ARG A 71 4.72 -24.54 7.87
C ARG A 71 5.36 -25.91 7.71
N VAL A 72 6.61 -26.02 8.19
CA VAL A 72 7.39 -27.26 8.25
C VAL A 72 7.85 -27.52 9.67
N ALA A 73 8.19 -28.74 10.00
CA ALA A 73 8.78 -29.08 11.27
C ALA A 73 10.22 -28.52 11.33
N PRO A 74 10.59 -27.73 12.34
CA PRO A 74 11.95 -27.24 12.48
C PRO A 74 12.94 -28.39 12.59
N SER A 75 14.12 -28.25 11.95
CA SER A 75 15.21 -29.22 11.99
C SER A 75 16.54 -28.49 11.91
N ASP A 76 17.58 -29.05 12.52
CA ASP A 76 18.94 -28.51 12.45
C ASP A 76 19.59 -28.70 11.05
N THR A 77 18.99 -29.54 10.21
CA THR A 77 19.46 -29.80 8.86
C THR A 77 18.77 -28.88 7.88
N ARG A 78 19.54 -28.18 7.06
CA ARG A 78 19.00 -27.36 5.96
C ARG A 78 19.68 -27.78 4.67
N LEU A 79 18.88 -28.09 3.66
CA LEU A 79 19.39 -28.45 2.34
C LEU A 79 19.91 -27.22 1.60
N PRO A 80 20.96 -27.39 0.76
CA PRO A 80 21.43 -26.30 -0.06
C PRO A 80 20.38 -25.89 -1.11
N PRO A 81 20.34 -24.61 -1.50
CA PRO A 81 19.36 -24.09 -2.47
C PRO A 81 19.32 -24.87 -3.79
N SER A 82 20.45 -25.39 -4.26
CA SER A 82 20.50 -26.20 -5.47
C SER A 82 19.66 -27.49 -5.40
N GLN A 83 19.62 -28.15 -4.24
CA GLN A 83 18.77 -29.34 -4.03
C GLN A 83 17.30 -29.01 -3.96
N LEU A 84 16.94 -27.89 -3.32
CA LEU A 84 15.57 -27.42 -3.28
C LEU A 84 15.05 -27.03 -4.67
N ILE A 85 15.91 -26.39 -5.47
CA ILE A 85 15.61 -26.06 -6.88
C ILE A 85 15.40 -27.35 -7.69
N ALA A 86 16.29 -28.34 -7.56
CA ALA A 86 16.14 -29.58 -8.28
C ALA A 86 14.83 -30.31 -7.92
N ALA A 87 14.46 -30.34 -6.66
CA ALA A 87 13.17 -30.91 -6.22
C ALA A 87 11.98 -30.13 -6.81
N ALA A 88 12.04 -28.81 -6.87
CA ALA A 88 11.01 -27.98 -7.45
C ALA A 88 10.87 -28.18 -8.97
N GLU A 89 12.00 -28.29 -9.71
CA GLU A 89 12.00 -28.52 -11.16
C GLU A 89 11.47 -29.92 -11.53
N GLN A 90 11.69 -30.89 -10.66
CA GLN A 90 11.11 -32.25 -10.85
C GLN A 90 9.58 -32.22 -10.69
N ALA A 91 9.08 -31.45 -9.75
CA ALA A 91 7.63 -31.35 -9.51
C ALA A 91 6.93 -30.46 -10.54
N GLN A 92 7.59 -29.42 -10.99
CA GLN A 92 7.08 -28.46 -11.97
C GLN A 92 8.16 -28.13 -13.00
N PRO A 93 8.15 -28.77 -14.17
CA PRO A 93 9.12 -28.47 -15.22
C PRO A 93 9.02 -27.03 -15.73
N GLY A 94 10.16 -26.36 -15.86
CA GLY A 94 10.22 -24.98 -16.34
C GLY A 94 11.49 -24.27 -15.94
N LYS A 95 11.59 -22.98 -16.21
CA LYS A 95 12.73 -22.14 -15.82
C LYS A 95 12.50 -21.56 -14.42
N VAL A 96 13.41 -21.82 -13.49
CA VAL A 96 13.39 -21.14 -12.18
C VAL A 96 13.69 -19.65 -12.38
N VAL A 97 12.79 -18.80 -11.89
CA VAL A 97 12.88 -17.36 -12.02
C VAL A 97 13.11 -16.66 -10.67
N LYS A 98 12.74 -17.33 -9.56
CA LYS A 98 12.90 -16.74 -8.23
C LYS A 98 12.98 -17.85 -7.18
N ILE A 99 13.82 -17.64 -6.17
CA ILE A 99 13.80 -18.36 -4.91
C ILE A 99 13.57 -17.37 -3.78
N THR A 100 12.64 -17.69 -2.89
CA THR A 100 12.34 -16.89 -1.70
C THR A 100 12.75 -17.68 -0.48
N GLU A 101 13.79 -17.21 0.20
CA GLU A 101 14.22 -17.81 1.46
C GLU A 101 13.13 -17.60 2.53
N PRO A 102 12.82 -18.63 3.32
CA PRO A 102 11.88 -18.52 4.42
C PRO A 102 12.44 -17.59 5.52
N PRO A 103 11.58 -16.81 6.19
CA PRO A 103 12.00 -15.91 7.27
C PRO A 103 12.42 -16.65 8.56
N SER A 104 12.06 -17.94 8.70
CA SER A 104 12.33 -18.78 9.86
C SER A 104 12.42 -20.25 9.48
N ASP A 105 13.01 -21.08 10.36
CA ASP A 105 13.24 -22.51 10.09
C ASP A 105 11.96 -23.35 10.10
N ASP A 106 10.85 -22.83 10.63
CA ASP A 106 9.54 -23.48 10.63
C ASP A 106 8.71 -23.20 9.36
N ARG A 107 9.35 -22.64 8.30
CA ARG A 107 8.66 -22.30 7.06
C ARG A 107 9.30 -22.93 5.83
N SER A 108 8.46 -23.24 4.83
CA SER A 108 8.90 -23.76 3.54
C SER A 108 9.59 -22.70 2.69
N THR A 109 10.45 -23.14 1.79
CA THR A 109 11.04 -22.30 0.74
C THR A 109 10.07 -22.23 -0.45
N GLU A 110 9.81 -21.00 -0.94
CA GLU A 110 9.02 -20.79 -2.15
C GLU A 110 9.94 -20.62 -3.36
N ILE A 111 9.74 -21.45 -4.38
CA ILE A 111 10.46 -21.40 -5.64
C ILE A 111 9.47 -21.12 -6.77
N THR A 112 9.67 -19.99 -7.46
CA THR A 112 8.83 -19.64 -8.60
C THR A 112 9.43 -20.16 -9.88
N ILE A 113 8.65 -20.94 -10.62
CA ILE A 113 9.02 -21.55 -11.90
C ILE A 113 8.13 -20.98 -13.00
N GLN A 114 8.74 -20.59 -14.12
CA GLN A 114 8.07 -20.25 -15.35
C GLN A 114 7.99 -21.49 -16.23
N PRO A 115 6.80 -22.11 -16.38
CA PRO A 115 6.60 -23.21 -17.32
C PRO A 115 6.75 -22.75 -18.77
N GLY A 116 6.95 -23.67 -19.70
CA GLY A 116 6.97 -23.36 -21.15
C GLY A 116 5.65 -22.81 -21.67
N THR A 117 4.54 -23.12 -21.01
CA THR A 117 3.20 -22.60 -21.32
C THR A 117 2.49 -22.21 -20.03
N GLY A 118 1.68 -21.17 -20.08
CA GLY A 118 0.92 -20.69 -18.91
C GLY A 118 1.67 -19.64 -18.08
N GLY A 119 1.10 -19.31 -16.93
CA GLY A 119 1.66 -18.34 -15.98
C GLY A 119 2.68 -18.98 -15.02
N PRO A 120 3.43 -18.15 -14.28
CA PRO A 120 4.39 -18.64 -13.31
C PRO A 120 3.71 -19.45 -12.19
N MET A 121 4.40 -20.49 -11.72
CA MET A 121 3.97 -21.39 -10.67
C MET A 121 4.88 -21.25 -9.45
N ALA A 122 4.29 -21.23 -8.27
CA ALA A 122 5.00 -21.28 -6.99
C ALA A 122 5.02 -22.71 -6.48
N VAL A 123 6.21 -23.23 -6.23
CA VAL A 123 6.48 -24.54 -5.64
C VAL A 123 6.98 -24.33 -4.22
N PHE A 124 6.25 -24.87 -3.25
CA PHE A 124 6.62 -24.82 -1.83
C PHE A 124 7.37 -26.10 -1.47
N VAL A 125 8.61 -25.95 -1.01
CA VAL A 125 9.51 -27.06 -0.72
C VAL A 125 9.93 -26.99 0.74
N ASP A 126 9.87 -28.11 1.43
CA ASP A 126 10.42 -28.25 2.77
C ASP A 126 11.95 -28.06 2.71
N GLN A 127 12.46 -27.06 3.43
CA GLN A 127 13.89 -26.73 3.41
C GLN A 127 14.79 -27.77 4.09
N HIS A 128 14.20 -28.71 4.82
CA HIS A 128 14.94 -29.68 5.64
C HIS A 128 15.12 -31.03 4.93
N ASP A 129 14.09 -31.50 4.22
CA ASP A 129 14.09 -32.80 3.54
C ASP A 129 13.89 -32.73 2.01
N GLY A 130 13.60 -31.52 1.47
CA GLY A 130 13.41 -31.32 0.04
C GLY A 130 12.05 -31.77 -0.49
N ARG A 131 11.14 -32.17 0.38
CA ARG A 131 9.80 -32.62 -0.01
C ARG A 131 8.98 -31.44 -0.56
N VAL A 132 8.39 -31.64 -1.74
CA VAL A 132 7.44 -30.68 -2.31
C VAL A 132 6.11 -30.77 -1.59
N LEU A 133 5.68 -29.68 -1.00
CA LEU A 133 4.47 -29.57 -0.19
C LEU A 133 3.25 -29.17 -1.02
N GLU A 134 3.44 -28.24 -1.96
CA GLU A 134 2.35 -27.71 -2.79
C GLU A 134 2.94 -27.11 -4.08
N VAL A 135 2.20 -27.23 -5.19
CA VAL A 135 2.42 -26.53 -6.45
C VAL A 135 1.16 -25.77 -6.80
N ARG A 136 1.27 -24.46 -7.01
CA ARG A 136 0.11 -23.61 -7.27
C ARG A 136 0.48 -22.41 -8.13
N PRO A 137 -0.49 -21.72 -8.76
CA PRO A 137 -0.19 -20.48 -9.47
C PRO A 137 0.51 -19.46 -8.56
N ASP A 138 1.54 -18.77 -9.08
CA ASP A 138 2.22 -17.70 -8.36
C ASP A 138 1.22 -16.66 -7.89
N ARG A 139 1.45 -16.10 -6.71
CA ARG A 139 0.59 -15.06 -6.12
C ARG A 139 -0.87 -15.48 -5.92
N SER A 140 -1.11 -16.73 -5.56
CA SER A 140 -2.45 -17.29 -5.34
C SER A 140 -2.79 -17.57 -3.87
N THR A 141 -1.98 -17.08 -2.91
CA THR A 141 -2.26 -17.18 -1.48
C THR A 141 -3.38 -16.22 -1.06
N PHE A 142 -3.91 -16.39 0.15
CA PHE A 142 -4.96 -15.52 0.67
C PHE A 142 -4.47 -14.07 0.77
N ALA A 143 -3.25 -13.84 1.26
CA ALA A 143 -2.67 -12.50 1.34
C ALA A 143 -2.56 -11.84 -0.04
N TRP A 144 -2.22 -12.59 -1.09
CA TRP A 144 -2.23 -12.06 -2.45
C TRP A 144 -3.63 -11.70 -2.96
N THR A 145 -4.64 -12.50 -2.61
CA THR A 145 -6.04 -12.20 -2.91
C THR A 145 -6.46 -10.87 -2.26
N VAL A 146 -6.12 -10.70 -0.97
CA VAL A 146 -6.37 -9.45 -0.23
C VAL A 146 -5.64 -8.26 -0.90
N ARG A 147 -4.39 -8.44 -1.30
CA ARG A 147 -3.62 -7.41 -2.02
C ARG A 147 -4.27 -7.01 -3.36
N TYR A 148 -4.77 -8.00 -4.10
CA TYR A 148 -5.45 -7.73 -5.37
C TYR A 148 -6.80 -7.04 -5.16
N LEU A 149 -7.51 -7.34 -4.07
CA LEU A 149 -8.70 -6.63 -3.67
C LEU A 149 -8.38 -5.19 -3.25
N HIS A 150 -7.33 -4.98 -2.45
CA HIS A 150 -6.86 -3.67 -2.03
C HIS A 150 -6.53 -2.75 -3.21
N SER A 151 -5.92 -3.29 -4.25
CA SER A 151 -5.55 -2.54 -5.46
C SER A 151 -6.62 -2.58 -6.57
N LEU A 152 -7.78 -3.18 -6.32
CA LEU A 152 -8.82 -3.51 -7.32
C LEU A 152 -8.31 -4.27 -8.56
N ARG A 153 -7.07 -4.76 -8.51
CA ARG A 153 -6.45 -5.50 -9.62
C ARG A 153 -7.17 -6.82 -9.90
N PHE A 154 -7.86 -7.37 -8.93
CA PHE A 154 -8.68 -8.55 -9.07
C PHE A 154 -9.74 -8.41 -10.17
N PHE A 155 -10.23 -7.20 -10.39
CA PHE A 155 -11.27 -6.90 -11.36
C PHE A 155 -10.72 -6.45 -12.73
N GLY A 156 -9.39 -6.43 -12.91
CA GLY A 156 -8.72 -6.07 -14.15
C GLY A 156 -8.05 -4.70 -14.15
N ALA A 157 -7.61 -4.23 -15.31
CA ALA A 157 -6.86 -2.98 -15.45
C ALA A 157 -7.71 -1.73 -15.24
N THR A 158 -8.91 -1.69 -15.82
CA THR A 158 -9.80 -0.52 -15.75
C THR A 158 -10.25 -0.21 -14.30
N PRO A 159 -10.73 -1.16 -13.48
CA PRO A 159 -11.09 -0.89 -12.09
C PRO A 159 -9.93 -0.39 -11.23
N ARG A 160 -8.69 -0.72 -11.59
CA ARG A 160 -7.50 -0.21 -10.90
C ARG A 160 -7.38 1.33 -10.98
N MET A 161 -7.88 1.95 -12.05
CA MET A 161 -7.89 3.41 -12.17
C MET A 161 -8.84 4.07 -11.15
N TRP A 162 -9.86 3.37 -10.69
CA TRP A 162 -10.77 3.89 -9.65
C TRP A 162 -10.06 4.18 -8.34
N ILE A 163 -8.98 3.45 -8.01
CA ILE A 163 -8.16 3.74 -6.80
C ILE A 163 -7.58 5.15 -6.86
N GLU A 164 -7.17 5.63 -8.02
CA GLU A 164 -6.64 7.00 -8.18
C GLU A 164 -7.74 8.04 -7.95
N ILE A 165 -8.94 7.78 -8.49
CA ILE A 165 -10.10 8.65 -8.27
C ILE A 165 -10.46 8.67 -6.78
N VAL A 166 -10.50 7.50 -6.12
CA VAL A 166 -10.76 7.38 -4.68
C VAL A 166 -9.71 8.14 -3.87
N ALA A 167 -8.43 8.00 -4.20
CA ALA A 167 -7.35 8.73 -3.54
C ALA A 167 -7.50 10.26 -3.72
N GLY A 168 -7.77 10.73 -4.93
CA GLY A 168 -8.00 12.14 -5.22
C GLY A 168 -9.20 12.71 -4.45
N TRP A 169 -10.34 12.00 -4.45
CA TRP A 169 -11.51 12.39 -3.68
C TRP A 169 -11.26 12.36 -2.16
N THR A 170 -10.44 11.42 -1.68
CA THR A 170 -10.05 11.34 -0.27
C THR A 170 -9.23 12.57 0.14
N ILE A 171 -8.30 13.02 -0.71
CA ILE A 171 -7.56 14.28 -0.49
C ILE A 171 -8.54 15.46 -0.38
N LEU A 172 -9.49 15.56 -1.32
CA LEU A 172 -10.50 16.62 -1.30
C LEU A 172 -11.39 16.54 -0.04
N LEU A 173 -11.75 15.33 0.42
CA LEU A 173 -12.50 15.13 1.65
C LEU A 173 -11.74 15.64 2.88
N VAL A 174 -10.44 15.35 2.99
CA VAL A 174 -9.64 15.85 4.10
C VAL A 174 -9.54 17.37 4.05
N LEU A 175 -9.25 17.96 2.89
CA LEU A 175 -9.15 19.43 2.72
C LEU A 175 -10.48 20.14 3.02
N THR A 176 -11.59 19.63 2.49
CA THR A 176 -12.93 20.18 2.78
C THR A 176 -13.34 19.95 4.22
N GLY A 177 -12.95 18.82 4.83
CA GLY A 177 -13.14 18.55 6.26
C GLY A 177 -12.43 19.56 7.14
N ILE A 178 -11.17 19.88 6.86
CA ILE A 178 -10.40 20.93 7.56
C ILE A 178 -11.06 22.28 7.38
N TYR A 179 -11.50 22.62 6.16
CA TYR A 179 -12.22 23.88 5.91
C TYR A 179 -13.52 23.99 6.73
N LEU A 180 -14.30 22.91 6.82
CA LEU A 180 -15.54 22.88 7.59
C LEU A 180 -15.31 22.89 9.11
N TRP A 181 -14.24 22.24 9.56
CA TRP A 181 -13.82 22.21 10.96
C TRP A 181 -13.25 23.56 11.43
N TRP A 182 -12.63 24.35 10.54
CA TRP A 182 -11.91 25.57 10.90
C TRP A 182 -12.73 26.48 11.83
N PRO A 183 -12.21 26.85 13.00
CA PRO A 183 -12.95 27.63 13.98
C PRO A 183 -13.25 29.04 13.47
N ARG A 184 -14.53 29.38 13.36
CA ARG A 184 -15.03 30.73 12.94
C ARG A 184 -15.73 31.42 14.08
N GLY A 185 -14.99 31.69 15.17
CA GLY A 185 -15.53 32.36 16.37
C GLY A 185 -16.40 31.47 17.26
N GLN A 186 -16.27 30.15 17.17
CA GLN A 186 -16.96 29.21 18.06
C GLN A 186 -16.20 29.06 19.38
N GLN A 187 -16.92 29.16 20.51
CA GLN A 187 -16.35 29.01 21.86
C GLN A 187 -16.37 27.57 22.37
N GLY A 188 -16.35 26.55 21.50
CA GLY A 188 -16.33 25.15 21.88
C GLY A 188 -16.61 24.21 20.72
N GLY A 189 -16.25 22.89 20.88
CA GLY A 189 -16.43 21.87 19.86
C GLY A 189 -15.37 21.90 18.76
N VAL A 190 -14.24 22.57 18.99
CA VAL A 190 -13.08 22.58 18.07
C VAL A 190 -12.23 21.34 18.30
N VAL A 191 -11.89 21.05 19.55
CA VAL A 191 -11.12 19.86 19.99
C VAL A 191 -11.81 19.14 21.15
N SER A 192 -13.12 19.30 21.30
CA SER A 192 -13.91 18.68 22.36
C SER A 192 -15.25 18.17 21.83
N VAL A 193 -15.69 17.01 22.33
CA VAL A 193 -16.99 16.43 21.98
C VAL A 193 -18.03 16.94 22.96
N ARG A 194 -19.07 17.59 22.45
CA ARG A 194 -20.17 18.17 23.24
C ARG A 194 -21.41 17.28 23.22
N GLY A 195 -22.09 17.22 24.35
CA GLY A 195 -23.35 16.49 24.48
C GLY A 195 -23.17 14.99 24.73
N THR A 196 -24.25 14.25 24.52
CA THR A 196 -24.33 12.81 24.73
C THR A 196 -24.59 12.08 23.42
N PRO A 197 -24.31 10.74 23.31
CA PRO A 197 -24.50 9.97 22.07
C PRO A 197 -25.89 10.06 21.42
N GLY A 198 -26.92 10.41 22.16
CA GLY A 198 -28.26 10.64 21.61
C GLY A 198 -28.45 11.97 20.87
N ARG A 199 -27.43 12.85 20.86
CA ARG A 199 -27.52 14.17 20.21
C ARG A 199 -26.67 14.25 18.94
N ARG A 200 -27.20 14.90 17.89
CA ARG A 200 -26.47 15.09 16.61
C ARG A 200 -25.14 15.85 16.77
N VAL A 201 -25.06 16.74 17.76
CA VAL A 201 -23.84 17.52 18.07
C VAL A 201 -22.70 16.60 18.51
N PHE A 202 -23.01 15.56 19.28
CA PHE A 202 -22.01 14.58 19.71
C PHE A 202 -21.32 13.90 18.51
N TRP A 203 -22.10 13.36 17.60
CA TRP A 203 -21.56 12.65 16.41
C TRP A 203 -20.84 13.60 15.45
N ARG A 204 -21.31 14.84 15.32
CA ARG A 204 -20.62 15.84 14.52
C ARG A 204 -19.24 16.16 15.10
N ASP A 205 -19.18 16.45 16.41
CA ASP A 205 -17.93 16.81 17.06
C ASP A 205 -16.97 15.62 17.12
N LEU A 206 -17.49 14.42 17.37
CA LEU A 206 -16.70 13.18 17.30
C LEU A 206 -16.10 12.97 15.90
N HIS A 207 -16.92 13.11 14.84
CA HIS A 207 -16.45 13.02 13.46
C HIS A 207 -15.38 14.08 13.15
N ALA A 208 -15.57 15.31 13.60
CA ALA A 208 -14.62 16.40 13.35
C ALA A 208 -13.27 16.15 14.03
N ILE A 209 -13.26 15.70 15.29
CA ILE A 209 -12.04 15.43 16.05
C ILE A 209 -11.33 14.20 15.52
N THR A 210 -12.04 13.10 15.31
CA THR A 210 -11.44 11.88 14.73
C THR A 210 -10.97 12.12 13.30
N GLY A 211 -11.75 12.86 12.50
CA GLY A 211 -11.40 13.26 11.15
C GLY A 211 -10.14 14.14 11.11
N LEU A 212 -9.95 15.04 12.07
CA LEU A 212 -8.72 15.85 12.17
C LEU A 212 -7.51 14.97 12.55
N ALA A 213 -7.68 14.12 13.58
CA ALA A 213 -6.60 13.27 14.09
C ALA A 213 -6.15 12.22 13.05
N VAL A 214 -7.12 11.55 12.41
CA VAL A 214 -6.86 10.48 11.44
C VAL A 214 -6.66 11.02 10.03
N GLY A 215 -7.24 12.18 9.71
CA GLY A 215 -7.18 12.79 8.37
C GLY A 215 -5.78 13.07 7.90
N GLY A 216 -4.86 13.45 8.80
CA GLY A 216 -3.43 13.61 8.48
C GLY A 216 -2.78 12.31 8.00
N PHE A 217 -3.06 11.20 8.68
CA PHE A 217 -2.57 9.87 8.26
C PHE A 217 -3.20 9.43 6.95
N ILE A 218 -4.50 9.62 6.77
CA ILE A 218 -5.21 9.30 5.51
C ILE A 218 -4.63 10.13 4.36
N LEU A 219 -4.41 11.42 4.56
CA LEU A 219 -3.80 12.30 3.56
C LEU A 219 -2.39 11.84 3.20
N PHE A 220 -1.58 11.51 4.20
CA PHE A 220 -0.23 10.97 4.00
C PHE A 220 -0.28 9.67 3.18
N LEU A 221 -1.14 8.72 3.55
CA LEU A 221 -1.29 7.45 2.82
C LEU A 221 -1.79 7.66 1.39
N ALA A 222 -2.73 8.57 1.17
CA ALA A 222 -3.24 8.89 -0.16
C ALA A 222 -2.14 9.50 -1.04
N LEU A 223 -1.37 10.48 -0.52
CA LEU A 223 -0.30 11.14 -1.25
C LEU A 223 0.86 10.18 -1.57
N THR A 224 1.29 9.38 -0.59
CA THR A 224 2.37 8.41 -0.78
C THR A 224 1.95 7.17 -1.58
N GLY A 225 0.66 6.87 -1.63
CA GLY A 225 0.09 5.80 -2.44
C GLY A 225 -0.08 6.14 -3.93
N LEU A 226 -0.30 7.41 -4.26
CA LEU A 226 -0.50 7.87 -5.64
C LEU A 226 0.66 7.51 -6.60
N PRO A 227 1.94 7.62 -6.24
CA PRO A 227 3.05 7.18 -7.09
C PRO A 227 3.02 5.70 -7.49
N TRP A 228 2.30 4.86 -6.75
CA TRP A 228 2.12 3.42 -7.01
C TRP A 228 0.87 3.09 -7.83
N SER A 229 0.15 4.11 -8.25
CA SER A 229 -1.05 3.98 -9.07
C SER A 229 -0.73 3.81 -10.57
N SER A 230 -1.74 3.58 -11.42
CA SER A 230 -1.48 3.25 -12.83
C SER A 230 -1.17 4.48 -13.70
N VAL A 231 -2.01 5.49 -13.68
CA VAL A 231 -1.88 6.66 -14.57
C VAL A 231 -0.99 7.73 -13.94
N TRP A 232 -1.33 8.14 -12.70
CA TRP A 232 -0.57 9.15 -11.98
C TRP A 232 0.83 8.66 -11.66
N GLY A 233 0.95 7.40 -11.22
CA GLY A 233 2.22 6.76 -10.95
C GLY A 233 3.13 6.76 -12.18
N ALA A 234 2.64 6.35 -13.35
CA ALA A 234 3.41 6.40 -14.59
C ALA A 234 3.93 7.81 -14.90
N LYS A 235 3.10 8.85 -14.70
CA LYS A 235 3.52 10.25 -14.87
C LYS A 235 4.59 10.67 -13.86
N VAL A 236 4.43 10.33 -12.58
CA VAL A 236 5.41 10.64 -11.54
C VAL A 236 6.74 9.96 -11.86
N HIS A 237 6.72 8.68 -12.27
CA HIS A 237 7.93 7.96 -12.65
C HIS A 237 8.58 8.52 -13.90
N SER A 238 7.82 8.86 -14.95
CA SER A 238 8.38 9.48 -16.15
C SER A 238 9.04 10.85 -15.86
N TRP A 239 8.50 11.58 -14.89
CA TRP A 239 9.08 12.84 -14.43
C TRP A 239 10.29 12.65 -13.51
N ALA A 240 10.25 11.63 -12.63
CA ALA A 240 11.30 11.34 -11.67
C ALA A 240 12.50 10.60 -12.29
N ASN A 241 12.28 9.79 -13.33
CA ASN A 241 13.34 9.07 -14.03
C ASN A 241 14.32 10.06 -14.67
N GLY A 242 15.59 9.84 -14.41
CA GLY A 242 16.67 10.75 -14.84
C GLY A 242 16.91 11.94 -13.89
N THR A 243 16.17 12.02 -12.78
CA THR A 243 16.41 12.98 -11.69
C THR A 243 16.85 12.25 -10.41
N ASN A 244 17.37 12.98 -9.42
CA ASN A 244 17.73 12.39 -8.11
C ASN A 244 16.50 11.99 -7.26
N PHE A 245 15.27 12.20 -7.73
CA PHE A 245 14.04 11.81 -7.06
C PHE A 245 13.49 10.47 -7.55
N GLY A 246 13.99 9.95 -8.68
CA GLY A 246 13.62 8.63 -9.22
C GLY A 246 14.53 7.52 -8.69
N TYR A 247 14.41 6.35 -9.30
CA TYR A 247 15.40 5.30 -9.08
C TYR A 247 16.73 5.77 -9.69
N PRO A 248 17.79 5.91 -8.90
CA PRO A 248 19.09 6.25 -9.45
C PRO A 248 19.56 5.14 -10.39
N ALA A 249 20.21 5.52 -11.47
CA ALA A 249 20.94 4.57 -12.30
C ALA A 249 21.89 3.76 -11.39
N GLY A 250 21.71 2.44 -11.38
CA GLY A 250 22.57 1.57 -10.58
C GLY A 250 22.06 1.18 -9.18
N LEU A 251 20.88 1.66 -8.76
CA LEU A 251 20.08 1.19 -7.62
C LEU A 251 20.92 0.56 -6.49
N PHE A 252 21.69 1.39 -5.77
CA PHE A 252 22.54 1.02 -4.62
C PHE A 252 23.73 0.10 -4.93
N VAL A 253 24.04 -0.15 -6.19
CA VAL A 253 25.16 -1.01 -6.59
C VAL A 253 26.05 -0.22 -7.55
N ASP A 254 27.32 -0.16 -7.23
CA ASP A 254 28.35 0.51 -8.06
C ASP A 254 28.77 -0.44 -9.19
N VAL A 255 27.84 -0.76 -10.11
CA VAL A 255 28.07 -1.61 -11.28
C VAL A 255 27.84 -0.79 -12.55
N PRO A 256 28.62 -1.04 -13.61
CA PRO A 256 28.36 -0.44 -14.92
C PRO A 256 26.96 -0.83 -15.41
N MET A 257 26.21 0.14 -15.91
CA MET A 257 24.84 -0.05 -16.41
C MET A 257 24.83 -0.01 -17.93
N SER A 258 24.01 -0.82 -18.56
CA SER A 258 23.79 -0.79 -20.01
C SER A 258 22.87 0.36 -20.40
N ALA A 259 22.85 0.68 -21.70
CA ALA A 259 21.86 1.58 -22.26
C ALA A 259 20.49 0.94 -22.44
N GLU A 260 20.38 -0.37 -22.19
CA GLU A 260 19.11 -1.10 -22.30
C GLU A 260 18.33 -1.06 -21.01
N HIS A 261 17.00 -1.04 -21.12
CA HIS A 261 16.07 -1.05 -20.02
C HIS A 261 15.45 -2.44 -19.84
N LEU A 262 14.98 -2.71 -18.62
CA LEU A 262 14.49 -4.03 -18.25
C LEU A 262 13.22 -4.45 -19.02
N ASP A 263 12.42 -3.52 -19.50
CA ASP A 263 11.24 -3.76 -20.34
C ASP A 263 11.61 -4.34 -21.73
N HIS A 264 12.83 -4.07 -22.24
CA HIS A 264 13.30 -4.61 -23.50
C HIS A 264 13.69 -6.10 -23.40
N VAL A 265 13.99 -6.58 -22.21
CA VAL A 265 14.53 -7.96 -21.98
C VAL A 265 13.49 -8.86 -21.33
N ALA A 266 12.65 -8.33 -20.46
CA ALA A 266 11.63 -9.10 -19.75
C ALA A 266 10.41 -8.27 -19.39
N LYS A 267 9.24 -8.90 -19.42
CA LYS A 267 8.01 -8.29 -18.93
C LYS A 267 8.14 -8.06 -17.43
N THR A 268 8.25 -6.82 -17.00
CA THR A 268 8.49 -6.42 -15.61
C THR A 268 7.34 -5.61 -15.03
N SER A 269 7.42 -5.28 -13.75
CA SER A 269 6.46 -4.33 -13.16
C SER A 269 6.74 -2.93 -13.70
N TRP A 270 5.71 -2.12 -13.85
CA TRP A 270 5.81 -0.74 -14.32
C TRP A 270 6.84 0.13 -13.56
N THR A 271 7.13 -0.21 -12.31
CA THR A 271 8.15 0.46 -11.49
C THR A 271 9.59 0.16 -11.92
N LEU A 272 9.80 -0.89 -12.71
CA LEU A 272 11.12 -1.35 -13.14
C LEU A 272 11.28 -1.33 -14.67
N GLU A 273 10.27 -0.87 -15.41
CA GLU A 273 10.33 -0.81 -16.89
C GLU A 273 11.52 -0.02 -17.39
N GLN A 274 11.81 1.12 -16.74
CA GLN A 274 12.92 2.01 -17.08
C GLN A 274 14.22 1.70 -16.31
N ALA A 275 14.25 0.61 -15.53
CA ALA A 275 15.45 0.23 -14.82
C ALA A 275 16.52 -0.27 -15.82
N GLN A 276 17.70 0.33 -15.77
CA GLN A 276 18.81 -0.10 -16.60
C GLN A 276 19.31 -1.49 -16.17
N ILE A 277 19.78 -2.25 -17.12
CA ILE A 277 20.33 -3.59 -16.88
C ILE A 277 21.81 -3.44 -16.51
N PRO A 278 22.28 -4.08 -15.41
CA PRO A 278 23.69 -4.08 -15.09
C PRO A 278 24.52 -4.72 -16.20
N MET A 279 25.60 -4.06 -16.63
CA MET A 279 26.60 -4.63 -17.54
C MET A 279 27.74 -5.23 -16.74
N THR A 280 28.12 -6.45 -17.06
CA THR A 280 29.36 -7.03 -16.58
C THR A 280 30.46 -6.84 -17.64
N HIS A 281 31.43 -6.00 -17.35
CA HIS A 281 32.65 -5.84 -18.18
C HIS A 281 33.74 -6.86 -17.78
N ALA A 282 33.37 -7.92 -17.10
CA ALA A 282 34.35 -8.93 -16.75
C ALA A 282 34.89 -9.58 -18.05
N PRO A 283 36.19 -9.66 -18.25
CA PRO A 283 36.76 -10.47 -19.31
C PRO A 283 36.47 -11.93 -18.98
N HIS A 284 35.46 -12.49 -19.61
CA HIS A 284 34.84 -13.77 -19.20
C HIS A 284 35.54 -15.01 -19.71
N ALA A 285 36.71 -14.89 -20.27
CA ALA A 285 37.52 -16.05 -20.62
C ALA A 285 38.07 -16.69 -19.33
N GLY A 286 37.31 -17.63 -18.76
CA GLY A 286 37.79 -18.53 -17.70
C GLY A 286 37.20 -18.38 -16.31
N MET A 287 36.25 -17.48 -16.07
CA MET A 287 35.53 -17.43 -14.79
C MET A 287 34.29 -18.32 -14.84
N ALA A 288 34.26 -19.37 -14.03
CA ALA A 288 33.06 -20.17 -13.83
C ALA A 288 31.97 -19.30 -13.17
N PRO A 289 30.68 -19.41 -13.58
CA PRO A 289 29.61 -18.71 -12.93
C PRO A 289 29.53 -19.13 -11.45
N VAL A 290 29.33 -18.16 -10.55
CA VAL A 290 29.15 -18.45 -9.12
C VAL A 290 27.85 -19.22 -8.97
N GLY A 291 27.93 -20.46 -8.47
CA GLY A 291 26.76 -21.27 -8.19
C GLY A 291 25.87 -20.64 -7.12
N ILE A 292 24.57 -20.93 -7.17
CA ILE A 292 23.58 -20.35 -6.24
C ILE A 292 23.90 -20.61 -4.77
N ASP A 293 24.47 -21.79 -4.47
CA ASP A 293 24.84 -22.16 -3.10
C ASP A 293 25.97 -21.27 -2.57
N ALA A 294 26.97 -20.99 -3.39
CA ALA A 294 28.06 -20.08 -3.04
C ALA A 294 27.56 -18.62 -2.91
N ALA A 295 26.65 -18.19 -3.77
CA ALA A 295 26.04 -16.86 -3.68
C ALA A 295 25.23 -16.67 -2.37
N VAL A 296 24.46 -17.66 -1.97
CA VAL A 296 23.71 -17.64 -0.71
C VAL A 296 24.65 -17.71 0.50
N ALA A 297 25.69 -18.55 0.46
CA ALA A 297 26.69 -18.64 1.53
C ALA A 297 27.43 -17.30 1.74
N CYS A 298 27.81 -16.59 0.66
CA CYS A 298 28.40 -15.26 0.75
C CYS A 298 27.47 -14.23 1.41
N ARG A 299 26.17 -14.33 1.16
CA ARG A 299 25.19 -13.43 1.77
C ARG A 299 25.00 -13.69 3.26
N THR A 300 24.98 -14.95 3.69
CA THR A 300 24.82 -15.35 5.09
C THR A 300 26.08 -15.08 5.91
N GLY A 301 27.27 -15.29 5.35
CA GLY A 301 28.57 -15.02 5.99
C GLY A 301 28.84 -13.52 6.26
N ARG A 302 28.12 -12.59 5.64
CA ARG A 302 28.20 -11.16 5.92
C ARG A 302 27.31 -10.68 7.06
N ARG A 303 26.53 -11.55 7.67
CA ARG A 303 25.66 -11.25 8.82
C ARG A 303 26.18 -11.77 10.16
N GLY A 304 27.41 -12.29 10.16
CA GLY A 304 28.11 -12.70 11.36
C GLY A 304 29.00 -11.59 11.97
#